data_658ac47b1a9f1ccb25aa9b2293a27504
#
_entry.id   658ac47b1a9f1ccb25aa9b2293a27504
#
_cell.length_a   1.000
_cell.length_b   1.000
_cell.length_c   1.000
_cell.angle_alpha   90.00
_cell.angle_beta   90.00
_cell.angle_gamma   90.00
#
_symmetry.space_group_name_H-M   'P 1'
#
loop_
_entity.id
_entity.type
_entity.pdbx_description
1 polymer ?
#
loop_
_entity_poly.entity_id
_entity_poly.type
_entity_poly.pdbx_seq_one_letter_code
_entity_poly.pdbx_strand_id
1 'polypeptide(L)'
;TCALPIYMHGRSIRGGVPICWPWFGAHPTDGSFCPHGFARVIPWRINEVIDLENGATKVTLVMLPTPEVNRQLSYQFNLELSITIGNSIHLDLKTTNLSEQPFLIGEGYHTYFKVSDIENIKVTGLENKIYSDKVRGYKKFTQEYQIKFDAEFDRVYLNTRDTCIIH
;
A
#
# COMPACT_ATOMS: atom_id res chain seq x y z
N THR A 1 -12.95 7.78 -3.61
CA THR A 1 -12.09 8.95 -3.30
C THR A 1 -11.20 8.64 -2.12
N CYS A 2 -9.87 8.89 -2.26
CA CYS A 2 -8.95 8.75 -1.13
C CYS A 2 -9.28 9.79 -0.04
N ALA A 3 -9.07 9.42 1.22
CA ALA A 3 -9.19 10.37 2.33
C ALA A 3 -8.15 11.50 2.18
N LEU A 4 -8.55 12.72 2.49
CA LEU A 4 -7.59 13.83 2.57
C LEU A 4 -6.55 13.52 3.66
N PRO A 5 -5.26 13.81 3.40
CA PRO A 5 -4.22 13.52 4.37
C PRO A 5 -4.38 14.37 5.62
N ILE A 6 -4.30 13.73 6.78
CA ILE A 6 -4.19 14.42 8.06
C ILE A 6 -2.71 14.71 8.28
N TYR A 7 -2.34 15.98 8.16
CA TYR A 7 -0.96 16.42 8.39
C TYR A 7 -0.76 16.85 9.84
N MET A 8 0.20 16.22 10.50
CA MET A 8 0.70 16.64 11.81
C MET A 8 2.23 16.70 11.72
N HIS A 9 2.82 17.83 12.10
CA HIS A 9 4.27 18.00 12.06
C HIS A 9 4.99 16.88 12.84
N GLY A 10 6.00 16.26 12.21
CA GLY A 10 6.78 15.17 12.81
C GLY A 10 6.07 13.82 12.88
N ARG A 11 4.89 13.67 12.28
CA ARG A 11 4.16 12.39 12.20
C ARG A 11 3.90 11.97 10.77
N SER A 12 3.74 10.67 10.56
CA SER A 12 3.37 10.13 9.25
C SER A 12 2.00 10.67 8.81
N ILE A 13 1.90 11.09 7.55
CA ILE A 13 0.65 11.53 6.94
C ILE A 13 -0.34 10.34 6.92
N ARG A 14 -1.56 10.57 7.41
CA ARG A 14 -2.67 9.61 7.36
C ARG A 14 -3.61 10.01 6.24
N GLY A 15 -3.51 9.34 5.10
CA GLY A 15 -4.34 9.61 3.91
C GLY A 15 -3.64 9.24 2.62
N GLY A 16 -4.37 9.34 1.50
CA GLY A 16 -3.85 8.95 0.19
C GLY A 16 -3.55 7.46 0.07
N VAL A 17 -2.47 7.11 -0.61
CA VAL A 17 -2.01 5.73 -0.83
C VAL A 17 -0.52 5.61 -0.49
N PRO A 18 -0.15 5.55 0.79
CA PRO A 18 1.24 5.28 1.19
C PRO A 18 1.74 3.95 0.62
N ILE A 19 2.95 3.96 0.10
CA ILE A 19 3.59 2.77 -0.45
C ILE A 19 4.33 2.03 0.66
N CYS A 20 3.97 0.79 0.90
CA CYS A 20 4.70 -0.12 1.79
C CYS A 20 5.72 -0.88 0.95
N TRP A 21 7.02 -0.65 1.17
CA TRP A 21 8.12 -1.28 0.45
C TRP A 21 9.46 -0.98 1.18
N PRO A 22 10.44 -1.87 1.28
CA PRO A 22 10.48 -3.25 0.77
C PRO A 22 9.98 -4.31 1.77
N TRP A 23 9.33 -3.94 2.86
CA TRP A 23 8.63 -4.86 3.77
C TRP A 23 7.26 -4.33 4.16
N PHE A 24 6.37 -5.25 4.46
CA PHE A 24 5.04 -4.97 4.98
C PHE A 24 4.97 -5.35 6.47
N GLY A 25 4.41 -4.47 7.32
CA GLY A 25 4.41 -4.67 8.77
C GLY A 25 5.72 -4.25 9.41
N ALA A 26 6.07 -4.89 10.54
CA ALA A 26 7.35 -4.68 11.21
C ALA A 26 8.52 -5.19 10.35
N HIS A 27 9.70 -4.60 10.53
CA HIS A 27 10.90 -5.12 9.87
C HIS A 27 11.21 -6.54 10.41
N PRO A 28 11.56 -7.51 9.54
CA PRO A 28 11.66 -8.91 9.94
C PRO A 28 12.75 -9.21 10.97
N THR A 29 13.81 -8.40 11.04
CA THR A 29 14.97 -8.68 11.91
C THR A 29 15.39 -7.49 12.77
N ASP A 30 14.95 -6.27 12.49
CA ASP A 30 15.38 -5.06 13.21
C ASP A 30 14.18 -4.14 13.51
N GLY A 31 13.75 -4.13 14.76
CA GLY A 31 12.64 -3.32 15.24
C GLY A 31 12.92 -1.81 15.30
N SER A 32 14.16 -1.36 15.04
CA SER A 32 14.49 0.06 14.96
C SER A 32 14.05 0.71 13.65
N PHE A 33 13.85 -0.09 12.60
CA PHE A 33 13.35 0.40 11.32
C PHE A 33 11.84 0.62 11.34
N CYS A 34 11.41 1.63 10.58
CA CYS A 34 9.99 2.01 10.56
C CYS A 34 9.13 0.87 9.97
N PRO A 35 7.95 0.61 10.55
CA PRO A 35 7.01 -0.34 9.96
C PRO A 35 6.62 0.03 8.53
N HIS A 36 6.38 -0.99 7.70
CA HIS A 36 5.98 -0.86 6.29
C HIS A 36 7.04 -0.30 5.35
N GLY A 37 8.30 -0.41 5.71
CA GLY A 37 9.41 0.01 4.88
C GLY A 37 9.60 1.52 4.80
N PHE A 38 10.53 1.91 3.95
CA PHE A 38 10.97 3.31 3.85
C PHE A 38 10.40 4.06 2.64
N ALA A 39 9.78 3.39 1.67
CA ALA A 39 9.33 4.04 0.44
C ALA A 39 8.38 5.22 0.67
N ARG A 40 7.57 5.17 1.73
CA ARG A 40 6.61 6.24 2.09
C ARG A 40 7.24 7.43 2.83
N VAL A 41 8.51 7.35 3.23
CA VAL A 41 9.21 8.42 3.97
C VAL A 41 10.43 8.97 3.24
N ILE A 42 10.78 8.37 2.11
CA ILE A 42 11.88 8.82 1.25
C ILE A 42 11.32 9.70 0.13
N PRO A 43 12.06 10.73 -0.30
CA PRO A 43 11.65 11.58 -1.43
C PRO A 43 11.55 10.79 -2.75
N TRP A 44 10.53 11.12 -3.53
CA TRP A 44 10.35 10.66 -4.89
C TRP A 44 10.49 11.84 -5.85
N ARG A 45 11.03 11.57 -7.02
CA ARG A 45 11.14 12.53 -8.10
C ARG A 45 10.10 12.21 -9.18
N ILE A 46 9.45 13.23 -9.70
CA ILE A 46 8.67 13.11 -10.93
C ILE A 46 9.65 12.85 -12.07
N ASN A 47 9.51 11.70 -12.70
CA ASN A 47 10.29 11.32 -13.86
C ASN A 47 9.63 11.74 -15.16
N GLU A 48 8.29 11.59 -15.23
CA GLU A 48 7.53 11.85 -16.43
C GLU A 48 6.08 12.21 -16.08
N VAL A 49 5.48 13.08 -16.89
CA VAL A 49 4.03 13.37 -16.90
C VAL A 49 3.58 13.39 -18.35
N ILE A 50 2.62 12.56 -18.71
CA ILE A 50 2.05 12.47 -20.06
C ILE A 50 0.53 12.44 -20.02
N ASP A 51 -0.07 13.14 -20.94
CA ASP A 51 -1.51 13.04 -21.22
C ASP A 51 -1.74 11.92 -22.24
N LEU A 52 -2.69 11.04 -21.91
CA LEU A 52 -3.05 9.90 -22.73
C LEU A 52 -4.19 10.26 -23.67
N GLU A 53 -4.29 9.56 -24.79
CA GLU A 53 -5.33 9.78 -25.82
C GLU A 53 -6.76 9.68 -25.29
N ASN A 54 -6.97 8.92 -24.20
CA ASN A 54 -8.27 8.76 -23.55
C ASN A 54 -8.61 9.87 -22.53
N GLY A 55 -7.80 10.94 -22.48
CA GLY A 55 -7.98 12.07 -21.57
C GLY A 55 -7.50 11.82 -20.12
N ALA A 56 -6.88 10.70 -19.84
CA ALA A 56 -6.23 10.46 -18.56
C ALA A 56 -4.81 11.03 -18.55
N THR A 57 -4.29 11.37 -17.38
CA THR A 57 -2.89 11.78 -17.17
C THR A 57 -2.12 10.68 -16.45
N LYS A 58 -0.96 10.30 -16.97
CA LYS A 58 -0.03 9.38 -16.32
C LYS A 58 1.14 10.15 -15.72
N VAL A 59 1.40 9.93 -14.45
CA VAL A 59 2.57 10.46 -13.72
C VAL A 59 3.46 9.28 -13.33
N THR A 60 4.72 9.36 -13.68
CA THR A 60 5.73 8.37 -13.28
C THR A 60 6.68 8.98 -12.26
N LEU A 61 6.75 8.36 -11.10
CA LEU A 61 7.62 8.73 -10.00
C LEU A 61 8.73 7.70 -9.85
N VAL A 62 9.94 8.16 -9.52
CA VAL A 62 11.08 7.30 -9.20
C VAL A 62 11.59 7.66 -7.80
N MET A 63 11.78 6.65 -6.97
CA MET A 63 12.36 6.85 -5.65
C MET A 63 13.84 7.18 -5.77
N LEU A 64 14.27 8.22 -5.04
CA LEU A 64 15.67 8.62 -5.05
C LEU A 64 16.49 7.76 -4.08
N PRO A 65 17.59 7.16 -4.52
CA PRO A 65 18.50 6.49 -3.61
C PRO A 65 19.10 7.51 -2.62
N THR A 66 19.11 7.17 -1.35
CA THR A 66 19.71 7.97 -0.29
C THR A 66 20.64 7.10 0.55
N PRO A 67 21.60 7.68 1.30
CA PRO A 67 22.43 6.89 2.22
C PRO A 67 21.60 6.11 3.24
N GLU A 68 20.44 6.64 3.64
CA GLU A 68 19.51 5.97 4.54
C GLU A 68 18.91 4.69 3.93
N VAL A 69 18.51 4.75 2.66
CA VAL A 69 18.02 3.59 1.90
C VAL A 69 19.10 2.50 1.86
N ASN A 70 20.34 2.88 1.53
CA ASN A 70 21.45 1.91 1.40
C ASN A 70 21.82 1.25 2.75
N ARG A 71 21.58 1.92 3.89
CA ARG A 71 21.76 1.32 5.22
C ARG A 71 20.69 0.28 5.54
N GLN A 72 19.46 0.48 5.04
CA GLN A 72 18.33 -0.39 5.33
C GLN A 72 18.20 -1.55 4.33
N LEU A 73 18.68 -1.37 3.10
CA LEU A 73 18.66 -2.39 2.06
C LEU A 73 19.96 -2.32 1.24
N SER A 74 20.80 -3.35 1.38
CA SER A 74 22.15 -3.41 0.76
C SER A 74 22.12 -3.77 -0.74
N TYR A 75 20.95 -4.00 -1.31
CA TYR A 75 20.78 -4.38 -2.71
C TYR A 75 20.58 -3.14 -3.59
N GLN A 76 21.09 -3.22 -4.81
CA GLN A 76 20.82 -2.20 -5.82
C GLN A 76 19.48 -2.48 -6.50
N PHE A 77 18.66 -1.47 -6.63
CA PHE A 77 17.34 -1.57 -7.22
C PHE A 77 16.91 -0.25 -7.84
N ASN A 78 15.89 -0.31 -8.70
CA ASN A 78 15.10 0.82 -9.12
C ASN A 78 13.64 0.60 -8.66
N LEU A 79 13.04 1.61 -8.05
CA LEU A 79 11.64 1.60 -7.64
C LEU A 79 10.90 2.73 -8.35
N GLU A 80 9.90 2.35 -9.14
CA GLU A 80 9.12 3.24 -9.97
C GLU A 80 7.63 3.07 -9.65
N LEU A 81 6.92 4.17 -9.49
CA LEU A 81 5.47 4.22 -9.29
C LEU A 81 4.83 4.98 -10.45
N SER A 82 4.05 4.29 -11.26
CA SER A 82 3.19 4.90 -12.27
C SER A 82 1.77 5.10 -11.72
N ILE A 83 1.26 6.32 -11.84
CA ILE A 83 -0.07 6.72 -11.40
C ILE A 83 -0.82 7.23 -12.62
N THR A 84 -1.86 6.52 -13.05
CA THR A 84 -2.74 6.98 -14.13
C THR A 84 -4.05 7.48 -13.53
N ILE A 85 -4.40 8.73 -13.83
CA ILE A 85 -5.53 9.46 -13.25
C ILE A 85 -6.49 9.83 -14.39
N GLY A 86 -7.72 9.34 -14.31
CA GLY A 86 -8.83 9.61 -15.22
C GLY A 86 -10.14 9.40 -14.47
N ASN A 87 -11.08 8.67 -15.07
CA ASN A 87 -12.31 8.24 -14.39
C ASN A 87 -12.04 7.29 -13.23
N SER A 88 -10.87 6.68 -13.21
CA SER A 88 -10.34 5.82 -12.15
C SER A 88 -8.89 6.19 -11.88
N ILE A 89 -8.35 5.68 -10.76
CA ILE A 89 -6.93 5.78 -10.45
C ILE A 89 -6.33 4.39 -10.58
N HIS A 90 -5.28 4.27 -11.38
CA HIS A 90 -4.47 3.07 -11.49
C HIS A 90 -3.08 3.34 -10.92
N LEU A 91 -2.61 2.41 -10.10
CA LEU A 91 -1.30 2.45 -9.48
C LEU A 91 -0.51 1.20 -9.92
N ASP A 92 0.68 1.41 -10.42
CA ASP A 92 1.60 0.34 -10.82
C ASP A 92 2.96 0.59 -10.17
N LEU A 93 3.34 -0.29 -9.24
CA LEU A 93 4.61 -0.24 -8.54
C LEU A 93 5.56 -1.27 -9.18
N LYS A 94 6.66 -0.78 -9.74
CA LYS A 94 7.65 -1.60 -10.41
C LYS A 94 8.95 -1.60 -9.64
N THR A 95 9.36 -2.78 -9.15
CA THR A 95 10.68 -3.02 -8.59
C THR A 95 11.57 -3.70 -9.62
N THR A 96 12.72 -3.10 -9.91
CA THR A 96 13.77 -3.70 -10.74
C THR A 96 14.96 -4.04 -9.86
N ASN A 97 15.32 -5.32 -9.76
CA ASN A 97 16.54 -5.74 -9.10
C ASN A 97 17.74 -5.45 -10.03
N LEU A 98 18.66 -4.64 -9.56
CA LEU A 98 19.89 -4.27 -10.27
C LEU A 98 21.13 -4.98 -9.68
N SER A 99 20.93 -5.78 -8.62
CA SER A 99 21.98 -6.60 -8.01
C SER A 99 22.08 -7.95 -8.72
N GLU A 100 23.22 -8.60 -8.63
CA GLU A 100 23.42 -9.96 -9.14
C GLU A 100 22.68 -11.02 -8.32
N GLN A 101 22.39 -10.73 -7.06
CA GLN A 101 21.74 -11.65 -6.14
C GLN A 101 20.25 -11.32 -5.99
N PRO A 102 19.38 -12.34 -5.87
CA PRO A 102 17.97 -12.12 -5.56
C PRO A 102 17.81 -11.62 -4.13
N PHE A 103 16.78 -10.80 -3.90
CA PHE A 103 16.37 -10.40 -2.56
C PHE A 103 14.85 -10.46 -2.42
N LEU A 104 14.39 -10.65 -1.18
CA LEU A 104 12.97 -10.72 -0.87
C LEU A 104 12.42 -9.32 -0.64
N ILE A 105 11.23 -9.07 -1.17
CA ILE A 105 10.47 -7.87 -0.91
C ILE A 105 9.07 -8.22 -0.41
N GLY A 106 8.54 -7.33 0.45
CA GLY A 106 7.14 -7.25 0.76
C GLY A 106 6.61 -5.89 0.31
N GLU A 107 5.51 -5.86 -0.41
CA GLU A 107 4.95 -4.62 -0.93
C GLU A 107 3.44 -4.53 -0.70
N GLY A 108 2.92 -3.30 -0.71
CA GLY A 108 1.50 -3.05 -0.60
C GLY A 108 1.14 -1.59 -0.74
N TYR A 109 -0.10 -1.35 -1.15
CA TYR A 109 -0.74 -0.05 -1.17
C TYR A 109 -1.58 0.11 0.09
N HIS A 110 -1.18 1.02 0.99
CA HIS A 110 -1.92 1.30 2.21
C HIS A 110 -2.97 2.40 1.96
N THR A 111 -4.01 2.03 1.23
CA THR A 111 -5.01 2.99 0.74
C THR A 111 -5.92 3.46 1.87
N TYR A 112 -6.10 4.77 1.99
CA TYR A 112 -7.09 5.40 2.86
C TYR A 112 -8.30 5.80 2.02
N PHE A 113 -9.44 5.17 2.28
CA PHE A 113 -10.71 5.53 1.66
C PHE A 113 -11.46 6.53 2.52
N LYS A 114 -11.97 7.60 1.91
CA LYS A 114 -12.88 8.53 2.58
C LYS A 114 -14.27 7.90 2.60
N VAL A 115 -14.82 7.75 3.77
CA VAL A 115 -16.18 7.28 4.02
C VAL A 115 -16.94 8.32 4.85
N SER A 116 -18.28 8.29 4.81
CA SER A 116 -19.11 9.20 5.59
C SER A 116 -19.07 8.83 7.07
N ASP A 117 -19.24 7.55 7.36
CA ASP A 117 -19.25 6.97 8.69
C ASP A 117 -18.88 5.49 8.59
N ILE A 118 -17.92 5.04 9.39
CA ILE A 118 -17.44 3.67 9.40
C ILE A 118 -18.51 2.65 9.80
N GLU A 119 -19.46 3.03 10.64
CA GLU A 119 -20.52 2.14 11.11
C GLU A 119 -21.57 1.87 10.02
N ASN A 120 -21.70 2.77 9.05
CA ASN A 120 -22.69 2.70 8.00
C ASN A 120 -22.20 2.07 6.70
N ILE A 121 -20.90 1.85 6.56
CA ILE A 121 -20.35 1.21 5.35
C ILE A 121 -20.33 -0.31 5.46
N LYS A 122 -20.27 -0.93 4.30
CA LYS A 122 -20.03 -2.36 4.15
C LYS A 122 -19.07 -2.61 3.00
N VAL A 123 -18.30 -3.70 3.10
CA VAL A 123 -17.42 -4.13 2.01
C VAL A 123 -17.89 -5.49 1.51
N THR A 124 -18.05 -5.60 0.21
CA THR A 124 -18.40 -6.84 -0.52
C THR A 124 -17.27 -7.28 -1.43
N GLY A 125 -17.33 -8.52 -1.92
CA GLY A 125 -16.34 -9.12 -2.83
C GLY A 125 -15.32 -10.02 -2.13
N LEU A 126 -15.42 -10.20 -0.82
CA LEU A 126 -14.54 -11.05 -0.02
C LEU A 126 -15.27 -12.24 0.63
N GLU A 127 -16.54 -12.43 0.33
CA GLU A 127 -17.33 -13.54 0.82
C GLU A 127 -16.72 -14.88 0.36
N ASN A 128 -16.73 -15.87 1.23
CA ASN A 128 -16.12 -17.19 1.08
C ASN A 128 -14.58 -17.19 0.96
N LYS A 129 -13.91 -16.06 1.19
CA LYS A 129 -12.45 -16.01 1.22
C LYS A 129 -11.90 -16.33 2.60
N ILE A 130 -10.74 -16.97 2.61
CA ILE A 130 -10.00 -17.25 3.84
C ILE A 130 -9.22 -16.00 4.23
N TYR A 131 -9.32 -15.63 5.50
CA TYR A 131 -8.50 -14.55 6.07
C TYR A 131 -7.78 -14.97 7.34
N SER A 132 -6.68 -14.31 7.62
CA SER A 132 -5.97 -14.35 8.89
C SER A 132 -6.37 -13.13 9.71
N ASP A 133 -6.84 -13.33 10.94
CA ASP A 133 -7.35 -12.29 11.82
C ASP A 133 -6.28 -11.94 12.86
N LYS A 134 -5.72 -10.74 12.75
CA LYS A 134 -4.66 -10.27 13.65
C LYS A 134 -5.19 -10.01 15.06
N VAL A 135 -6.41 -9.50 15.18
CA VAL A 135 -7.06 -9.26 16.47
C VAL A 135 -7.26 -10.58 17.25
N ARG A 136 -7.42 -11.70 16.52
CA ARG A 136 -7.56 -13.04 17.07
C ARG A 136 -6.28 -13.89 16.99
N GLY A 137 -5.12 -13.23 17.07
CA GLY A 137 -3.82 -13.94 17.08
C GLY A 137 -3.48 -14.65 15.79
N TYR A 138 -3.82 -14.07 14.65
CA TYR A 138 -3.55 -14.60 13.30
C TYR A 138 -4.23 -15.93 12.98
N LYS A 139 -5.27 -16.30 13.71
CA LYS A 139 -6.09 -17.48 13.36
C LYS A 139 -6.78 -17.29 12.02
N LYS A 140 -6.96 -18.38 11.29
CA LYS A 140 -7.64 -18.37 9.98
C LYS A 140 -9.12 -18.64 10.12
N PHE A 141 -9.92 -17.89 9.35
CA PHE A 141 -11.37 -18.02 9.27
C PHE A 141 -11.80 -17.85 7.81
N THR A 142 -13.04 -18.21 7.52
CA THR A 142 -13.71 -17.92 6.25
C THR A 142 -14.67 -16.75 6.44
N GLN A 143 -14.67 -15.80 5.51
CA GLN A 143 -15.60 -14.68 5.52
C GLN A 143 -16.97 -15.17 5.00
N GLU A 144 -17.98 -15.20 5.85
CA GLU A 144 -19.30 -15.71 5.47
C GLU A 144 -20.16 -14.65 4.77
N TYR A 145 -20.15 -13.42 5.28
CA TYR A 145 -21.00 -12.33 4.81
C TYR A 145 -20.20 -11.10 4.43
N GLN A 146 -20.87 -10.08 3.89
CA GLN A 146 -20.29 -8.76 3.71
C GLN A 146 -19.62 -8.26 5.01
N ILE A 147 -18.52 -7.53 4.88
CA ILE A 147 -17.82 -6.97 6.03
C ILE A 147 -18.58 -5.74 6.53
N LYS A 148 -18.78 -5.68 7.85
CA LYS A 148 -19.23 -4.51 8.60
C LYS A 148 -18.22 -4.23 9.71
N PHE A 149 -18.18 -2.99 10.18
CA PHE A 149 -17.19 -2.53 11.15
C PHE A 149 -17.91 -2.15 12.45
N ASP A 150 -18.15 -3.12 13.31
CA ASP A 150 -18.79 -3.00 14.61
C ASP A 150 -17.80 -3.18 15.78
N ALA A 151 -16.56 -3.53 15.48
CA ALA A 151 -15.48 -3.72 16.42
C ALA A 151 -14.11 -3.49 15.72
N GLU A 152 -13.00 -3.66 16.45
CA GLU A 152 -11.66 -3.63 15.88
C GLU A 152 -11.52 -4.69 14.78
N PHE A 153 -11.04 -4.26 13.63
CA PHE A 153 -10.95 -5.08 12.44
C PHE A 153 -9.54 -4.98 11.83
N ASP A 154 -8.78 -6.08 11.86
CA ASP A 154 -7.46 -6.17 11.22
C ASP A 154 -7.31 -7.57 10.62
N ARG A 155 -7.61 -7.73 9.33
CA ARG A 155 -7.65 -9.00 8.61
C ARG A 155 -6.83 -8.96 7.34
N VAL A 156 -6.16 -10.06 7.05
CA VAL A 156 -5.45 -10.28 5.79
C VAL A 156 -6.15 -11.39 5.02
N TYR A 157 -6.79 -11.05 3.91
CA TYR A 157 -7.41 -12.01 3.01
C TYR A 157 -6.36 -12.66 2.14
N LEU A 158 -6.38 -13.97 2.05
CA LEU A 158 -5.33 -14.78 1.45
C LEU A 158 -5.73 -15.22 0.04
N ASN A 159 -4.76 -15.17 -0.89
CA ASN A 159 -4.90 -15.71 -2.23
C ASN A 159 -6.13 -15.21 -3.01
N THR A 160 -6.49 -13.94 -2.84
CA THR A 160 -7.59 -13.32 -3.57
C THR A 160 -7.09 -12.17 -4.44
N ARG A 161 -7.74 -12.00 -5.60
CA ARG A 161 -7.59 -10.87 -6.51
C ARG A 161 -8.96 -10.30 -6.89
N ASP A 162 -9.96 -10.60 -6.08
CA ASP A 162 -11.33 -10.20 -6.38
C ASP A 162 -11.52 -8.70 -6.16
N THR A 163 -12.44 -8.14 -6.91
CA THR A 163 -12.86 -6.75 -6.73
C THR A 163 -13.59 -6.58 -5.42
N CYS A 164 -13.16 -5.61 -4.61
CA CYS A 164 -13.84 -5.22 -3.39
C CYS A 164 -14.61 -3.92 -3.64
N ILE A 165 -15.83 -3.84 -3.12
CA ILE A 165 -16.70 -2.66 -3.25
C ILE A 165 -17.03 -2.16 -1.85
N ILE A 166 -16.80 -0.86 -1.62
CA ILE A 166 -17.21 -0.14 -0.42
C ILE A 166 -18.54 0.56 -0.74
N HIS A 167 -19.57 0.23 0.03
CA HIS A 167 -20.91 0.81 -0.11
C HIS A 167 -21.20 1.81 0.98
#